data_d7bd31229b8dc83de91a3e7ac6c0d0f0
#
_entry.id   d7bd31229b8dc83de91a3e7ac6c0d0f0
#
_cell.length_a   1.000
_cell.length_b   1.000
_cell.length_c   1.000
_cell.angle_alpha   90.00
_cell.angle_beta   90.00
_cell.angle_gamma   90.00
#
_symmetry.space_group_name_H-M   'P 1'
#
loop_
_entity.id
_entity.type
_entity.pdbx_description
1 polymer ?
#
loop_
_entity_poly.entity_id
_entity_poly.type
_entity_poly.pdbx_seq_one_letter_code
_entity_poly.pdbx_strand_id
1 'polypeptide(L)'
;MLEEVRKAVVRALDRRRGRVYLIGSWVSGGRRNSSDIDIAVEMRDPLPQAVLARLREALEESHVPYRVDVVDLAEVDVSFRERALLEGQLWIELAND
;
A
#
# COMPACT_ATOMS: atom_id res chain seq x y z
N MET A 1 -7.38 6.44 12.04
CA MET A 1 -6.34 7.04 11.23
C MET A 1 -5.95 6.17 10.04
N LEU A 2 -5.57 4.93 10.28
CA LEU A 2 -5.35 4.01 9.18
C LEU A 2 -6.62 3.78 8.38
N GLU A 3 -7.75 4.04 8.99
CA GLU A 3 -9.03 3.88 8.33
C GLU A 3 -9.17 4.80 7.12
N GLU A 4 -8.67 6.02 7.25
CA GLU A 4 -8.71 6.96 6.13
C GLU A 4 -7.84 6.50 4.99
N VAL A 5 -6.66 6.00 5.33
CA VAL A 5 -5.75 5.46 4.32
C VAL A 5 -6.40 4.26 3.65
N ARG A 6 -7.02 3.40 4.44
CA ARG A 6 -7.66 2.22 3.91
C ARG A 6 -8.76 2.57 2.91
N LYS A 7 -9.58 3.55 3.26
CA LYS A 7 -10.67 3.97 2.38
C LYS A 7 -10.14 4.51 1.06
N ALA A 8 -9.08 5.29 1.13
CA ALA A 8 -8.49 5.85 -0.09
C ALA A 8 -7.95 4.74 -0.98
N VAL A 9 -7.29 3.75 -0.37
CA VAL A 9 -6.72 2.64 -1.13
C VAL A 9 -7.82 1.81 -1.79
N VAL A 10 -8.84 1.46 -1.01
CA VAL A 10 -9.92 0.63 -1.52
C VAL A 10 -10.65 1.34 -2.67
N ARG A 11 -10.87 2.64 -2.51
CA ARG A 11 -11.55 3.39 -3.55
C ARG A 11 -10.72 3.47 -4.83
N ALA A 12 -9.42 3.71 -4.69
CA ALA A 12 -8.56 3.84 -5.85
C ALA A 12 -8.38 2.52 -6.59
N LEU A 13 -8.42 1.41 -5.86
CA LEU A 13 -8.20 0.08 -6.43
C LEU A 13 -9.50 -0.69 -6.61
N ASP A 14 -10.61 0.03 -6.68
CA ASP A 14 -11.91 -0.58 -6.83
C ASP A 14 -11.97 -1.46 -8.08
N ARG A 15 -12.65 -2.59 -7.96
CA ARG A 15 -12.85 -3.56 -9.04
C ARG A 15 -11.57 -4.25 -9.50
N ARG A 16 -10.55 -4.23 -8.65
CA ARG A 16 -9.31 -4.92 -8.96
C ARG A 16 -9.04 -5.95 -7.91
N ARG A 17 -8.30 -6.97 -8.28
CA ARG A 17 -7.96 -8.05 -7.35
C ARG A 17 -6.52 -7.93 -6.94
N GLY A 18 -6.27 -8.15 -5.68
CA GLY A 18 -4.92 -8.10 -5.17
C GLY A 18 -4.91 -7.98 -3.68
N ARG A 19 -3.75 -7.68 -3.16
CA ARG A 19 -3.55 -7.55 -1.73
C ARG A 19 -2.71 -6.34 -1.44
N VAL A 20 -2.96 -5.75 -0.29
CA VAL A 20 -2.19 -4.60 0.17
C VAL A 20 -1.59 -4.95 1.51
N TYR A 21 -0.31 -4.72 1.64
CA TYR A 21 0.45 -5.07 2.84
C TYR A 21 0.98 -3.81 3.49
N LEU A 22 1.05 -3.85 4.82
CA LEU A 22 1.81 -2.85 5.56
C LEU A 22 3.23 -3.36 5.67
N ILE A 23 4.18 -2.53 5.30
CA ILE A 23 5.58 -2.91 5.35
C ILE A 23 6.35 -1.85 6.13
N GLY A 24 7.62 -2.11 6.36
CA GLY A 24 8.48 -1.15 7.03
C GLY A 24 8.27 -1.12 8.53
N SER A 25 8.47 0.04 9.12
CA SER A 25 8.49 0.16 10.58
C SER A 25 7.16 -0.16 11.24
N TRP A 26 6.07 -0.02 10.51
CA TRP A 26 4.76 -0.30 11.06
C TRP A 26 4.56 -1.79 11.32
N VAL A 27 5.26 -2.60 10.57
CA VAL A 27 5.15 -4.04 10.70
C VAL A 27 6.15 -4.58 11.70
N SER A 28 7.38 -4.07 11.65
CA SER A 28 8.43 -4.59 12.51
C SER A 28 8.29 -4.12 13.96
N GLY A 29 7.35 -3.22 14.22
CA GLY A 29 7.13 -2.76 15.57
C GLY A 29 8.15 -1.75 16.05
N GLY A 30 9.11 -1.45 15.22
CA GLY A 30 10.11 -0.45 15.57
C GLY A 30 9.56 0.93 15.33
N ARG A 31 8.87 1.44 16.29
CA ARG A 31 8.24 2.75 16.15
C ARG A 31 9.27 3.84 16.04
N ARG A 32 9.11 4.66 15.07
CA ARG A 32 9.98 5.78 14.89
C ARG A 32 9.22 7.07 15.08
N ASN A 33 9.98 8.14 15.24
CA ASN A 33 9.36 9.45 15.32
C ASN A 33 8.80 9.87 13.99
N SER A 34 9.39 9.42 12.91
CA SER A 34 8.81 9.70 11.62
C SER A 34 7.53 8.90 11.51
N SER A 35 6.51 9.51 11.01
CA SER A 35 5.20 8.89 10.96
C SER A 35 4.88 8.37 9.57
N ASP A 36 5.89 7.88 8.87
CA ASP A 36 5.70 7.36 7.54
C ASP A 36 5.00 6.02 7.58
N ILE A 37 4.07 5.86 6.67
CA ILE A 37 3.39 4.60 6.46
C ILE A 37 3.81 4.09 5.11
N ASP A 38 4.26 2.85 5.06
CA ASP A 38 4.65 2.22 3.81
C ASP A 38 3.67 1.12 3.49
N ILE A 39 3.07 1.17 2.32
CA ILE A 39 2.18 0.11 1.88
C ILE A 39 2.70 -0.46 0.57
N ALA A 40 2.50 -1.76 0.42
CA ALA A 40 2.91 -2.47 -0.78
C ALA A 40 1.67 -3.08 -1.41
N VAL A 41 1.51 -2.88 -2.70
CA VAL A 41 0.37 -3.43 -3.42
C VAL A 41 0.84 -4.59 -4.29
N GLU A 42 0.15 -5.70 -4.16
CA GLU A 42 0.41 -6.90 -4.97
C GLU A 42 -0.87 -7.18 -5.73
N MET A 43 -0.90 -6.75 -6.98
CA MET A 43 -2.11 -6.86 -7.78
C MET A 43 -2.03 -8.03 -8.71
N ARG A 44 -3.17 -8.63 -8.97
CA ARG A 44 -3.24 -9.75 -9.90
C ARG A 44 -2.87 -9.32 -11.31
N ASP A 45 -3.37 -8.18 -11.73
CA ASP A 45 -3.08 -7.64 -13.05
C ASP A 45 -2.26 -6.37 -12.90
N PRO A 46 -1.42 -6.04 -13.87
CA PRO A 46 -0.60 -4.84 -13.76
C PRO A 46 -1.47 -3.60 -13.57
N LEU A 47 -1.02 -2.71 -12.70
CA LEU A 47 -1.70 -1.45 -12.47
C LEU A 47 -1.29 -0.44 -13.52
N PRO A 48 -2.25 0.21 -14.18
CA PRO A 48 -1.89 1.35 -15.03
C PRO A 48 -1.25 2.43 -14.19
N GLN A 49 -0.30 3.14 -14.76
CA GLN A 49 0.38 4.20 -14.03
C GLN A 49 -0.58 5.28 -13.58
N ALA A 50 -1.62 5.52 -14.35
CA ALA A 50 -2.61 6.53 -13.98
C ALA A 50 -3.34 6.16 -12.70
N VAL A 51 -3.58 4.87 -12.49
CA VAL A 51 -4.26 4.41 -11.30
C VAL A 51 -3.36 4.59 -10.08
N LEU A 52 -2.09 4.24 -10.25
CA LEU A 52 -1.12 4.36 -9.16
C LEU A 52 -0.91 5.84 -8.82
N ALA A 53 -0.84 6.69 -9.82
CA ALA A 53 -0.70 8.12 -9.59
C ALA A 53 -1.91 8.69 -8.86
N ARG A 54 -3.09 8.24 -9.22
CA ARG A 54 -4.30 8.69 -8.55
C ARG A 54 -4.34 8.24 -7.11
N LEU A 55 -3.88 7.03 -6.85
CA LEU A 55 -3.81 6.54 -5.48
C LEU A 55 -2.88 7.41 -4.65
N ARG A 56 -1.69 7.68 -5.18
CA ARG A 56 -0.74 8.52 -4.46
C ARG A 56 -1.29 9.91 -4.21
N GLU A 57 -1.96 10.47 -5.20
CA GLU A 57 -2.55 11.79 -5.06
C GLU A 57 -3.64 11.80 -3.99
N ALA A 58 -4.49 10.77 -4.00
CA ALA A 58 -5.55 10.68 -3.00
C ALA A 58 -4.99 10.60 -1.60
N LEU A 59 -3.88 9.88 -1.43
CA LEU A 59 -3.26 9.76 -0.12
C LEU A 59 -2.62 11.06 0.33
N GLU A 60 -2.07 11.83 -0.61
CA GLU A 60 -1.52 13.13 -0.29
C GLU A 60 -2.58 14.12 0.12
N GLU A 61 -3.76 13.99 -0.43
CA GLU A 61 -4.85 14.91 -0.13
C GLU A 61 -5.65 14.50 1.08
N SER A 62 -5.39 13.33 1.62
CA SER A 62 -6.10 12.88 2.81
C SER A 62 -5.65 13.70 4.02
N HIS A 63 -6.49 13.68 5.05
CA HIS A 63 -6.18 14.43 6.27
C HIS A 63 -5.33 13.63 7.24
N VAL A 64 -4.64 12.64 6.74
CA VAL A 64 -3.77 11.83 7.56
C VAL A 64 -2.48 12.59 7.81
N PRO A 65 -2.05 12.72 9.07
CA PRO A 65 -0.84 13.47 9.38
C PRO A 65 0.44 12.69 9.09
N TYR A 66 0.34 11.62 8.32
CA TYR A 66 1.48 10.79 7.97
C TYR A 66 1.73 10.86 6.50
N ARG A 67 2.98 10.67 6.15
CA ARG A 67 3.31 10.45 4.76
C ARG A 67 3.06 8.99 4.43
N VAL A 68 2.36 8.74 3.34
CA VAL A 68 2.07 7.38 2.91
C VAL A 68 2.79 7.11 1.62
N ASP A 69 3.69 6.14 1.63
CA ASP A 69 4.42 5.74 0.44
C ASP A 69 3.82 4.44 -0.10
N VAL A 70 3.63 4.41 -1.40
CA VAL A 70 3.03 3.26 -2.07
C VAL A 70 4.08 2.60 -2.95
N VAL A 71 4.26 1.30 -2.75
CA VAL A 71 5.20 0.51 -3.53
C VAL A 71 4.38 -0.52 -4.31
N ASP A 72 4.61 -0.56 -5.62
CA ASP A 72 3.99 -1.57 -6.47
C ASP A 72 4.96 -2.75 -6.56
N LEU A 73 4.57 -3.88 -6.00
CA LEU A 73 5.45 -5.03 -5.92
C LEU A 73 5.76 -5.64 -7.29
N ALA A 74 5.03 -5.25 -8.32
CA ALA A 74 5.34 -5.69 -9.68
C ALA A 74 6.53 -4.93 -10.26
N GLU A 75 6.91 -3.82 -9.63
CA GLU A 75 7.95 -2.96 -10.17
C GLU A 75 9.24 -2.96 -9.38
N VAL A 76 9.29 -3.73 -8.32
CA VAL A 76 10.50 -3.81 -7.50
C VAL A 76 11.26 -5.07 -7.85
N ASP A 77 12.51 -5.16 -7.41
CA ASP A 77 13.27 -6.36 -7.69
C ASP A 77 12.76 -7.53 -6.85
N VAL A 78 13.19 -8.72 -7.23
CA VAL A 78 12.70 -9.95 -6.62
C VAL A 78 13.01 -10.00 -5.13
N SER A 79 14.20 -9.57 -4.75
CA SER A 79 14.60 -9.58 -3.34
C SER A 79 13.68 -8.73 -2.49
N PHE A 80 13.42 -7.52 -2.95
CA PHE A 80 12.56 -6.62 -2.20
C PHE A 80 11.15 -7.21 -2.09
N ARG A 81 10.67 -7.75 -3.22
CA ARG A 81 9.33 -8.31 -3.25
C ARG A 81 9.20 -9.47 -2.26
N GLU A 82 10.17 -10.36 -2.25
CA GLU A 82 10.12 -11.50 -1.35
C GLU A 82 10.14 -11.07 0.10
N ARG A 83 10.96 -10.09 0.42
CA ARG A 83 11.01 -9.60 1.79
C ARG A 83 9.71 -8.92 2.20
N ALA A 84 9.14 -8.15 1.29
CA ALA A 84 7.88 -7.48 1.58
C ALA A 84 6.77 -8.48 1.84
N LEU A 85 6.72 -9.55 1.05
CA LEU A 85 5.69 -10.55 1.24
C LEU A 85 5.92 -11.41 2.48
N LEU A 86 7.18 -11.61 2.83
CA LEU A 86 7.50 -12.43 3.99
C LEU A 86 7.32 -11.66 5.30
N GLU A 87 7.76 -10.42 5.32
CA GLU A 87 7.77 -9.63 6.54
C GLU A 87 6.58 -8.68 6.66
N GLY A 88 5.92 -8.41 5.56
CA GLY A 88 4.80 -7.49 5.57
C GLY A 88 3.56 -8.10 6.21
N GLN A 89 2.70 -7.23 6.67
CA GLN A 89 1.45 -7.65 7.27
C GLN A 89 0.32 -7.43 6.27
N LEU A 90 -0.42 -8.48 5.96
CA LEU A 90 -1.57 -8.37 5.08
C LEU A 90 -2.60 -7.45 5.73
N TRP A 91 -2.97 -6.41 5.01
CA TRP A 91 -3.84 -5.39 5.55
C TRP A 91 -5.18 -5.35 4.84
N ILE A 92 -5.16 -5.39 3.52
CA ILE A 92 -6.39 -5.34 2.74
C ILE A 92 -6.34 -6.44 1.70
N GLU A 93 -7.43 -7.16 1.57
CA GLU A 93 -7.56 -8.15 0.52
C GLU A 93 -8.65 -7.69 -0.42
N LEU A 94 -8.28 -7.50 -1.68
CA LEU A 94 -9.19 -7.05 -2.71
C LEU A 94 -9.62 -8.26 -3.52
N ALA A 95 -10.75 -8.79 -3.17
CA ALA A 95 -11.28 -9.97 -3.84
C ALA A 95 -12.58 -9.59 -4.51
N ASN A 96 -12.44 -8.95 -5.63
CA ASN A 96 -13.58 -8.44 -6.34
C ASN A 96 -13.95 -9.41 -7.46
N ASP A 97 -15.05 -10.07 -7.32
CA ASP A 97 -15.55 -11.00 -8.33
C ASP A 97 -16.48 -10.33 -9.31
#